data_208132557a54be678b9eaeb5bc16b141
#
_entry.id   208132557a54be678b9eaeb5bc16b141
#
_cell.length_a   1.000
_cell.length_b   1.000
_cell.length_c   1.000
_cell.angle_alpha   90.00
_cell.angle_beta   90.00
_cell.angle_gamma   90.00
#
_symmetry.space_group_name_H-M   'P 1'
#
loop_
_entity.id
_entity.type
_entity.pdbx_description
1 polymer ?
#
loop_
_entity_poly.entity_id
_entity_poly.type
_entity_poly.pdbx_seq_one_letter_code
_entity_poly.pdbx_strand_id
1 'polypeptide(L)'
;MSNSVDSSVSQKKNQQSEQMDWLNSWSAYLTQPPFSHSSQPECATQILQQLVQASLQGDSCIAFDPTQLEALGDLVVSSEVATAQVAPCVYDQQGLALYRYWQLEQRLALQICRLKRQTIQVVDASEYQTLLTDQHQQAALNMVQRQSLSIITGGPGTGKTYTLARIIAALNQKIPDIRIAMAAPTGKAAQRMQEALQNSFNDPKLIESGLITEELRHQS
;
A
#
# COMPACT_ATOMS: atom_id res chain seq x y z
N MET A 1 30.94 24.57 9.13
CA MET A 1 29.92 23.49 8.98
C MET A 1 28.49 23.90 9.43
N SER A 2 28.21 25.20 9.68
CA SER A 2 26.91 25.66 10.23
C SER A 2 25.91 26.21 9.19
N ASN A 3 26.31 26.41 7.92
CA ASN A 3 25.44 27.06 6.91
C ASN A 3 24.52 26.09 6.13
N SER A 4 24.69 24.77 6.26
CA SER A 4 23.87 23.80 5.49
C SER A 4 22.60 23.34 6.23
N VAL A 5 22.51 23.52 7.53
CA VAL A 5 21.35 23.15 8.34
C VAL A 5 20.27 24.23 8.27
N ASP A 6 20.66 25.48 8.19
CA ASP A 6 19.73 26.64 8.17
C ASP A 6 18.98 26.75 6.83
N SER A 7 19.60 26.39 5.71
CA SER A 7 18.97 26.39 4.38
C SER A 7 17.90 25.28 4.24
N SER A 8 18.12 24.12 4.84
CA SER A 8 17.15 23.00 4.79
C SER A 8 15.91 23.25 5.65
N VAL A 9 16.06 23.95 6.79
CA VAL A 9 14.94 24.31 7.66
C VAL A 9 14.10 25.43 7.03
N SER A 10 14.75 26.40 6.38
CA SER A 10 14.05 27.47 5.66
C SER A 10 13.29 26.96 4.44
N GLN A 11 13.85 26.02 3.67
CA GLN A 11 13.15 25.39 2.54
C GLN A 11 11.94 24.57 2.97
N LYS A 12 12.02 23.82 4.08
CA LYS A 12 10.88 23.09 4.62
C LYS A 12 9.76 24.01 5.10
N LYS A 13 10.08 25.13 5.75
CA LYS A 13 9.09 26.13 6.16
C LYS A 13 8.39 26.79 4.98
N ASN A 14 9.11 27.12 3.91
CA ASN A 14 8.50 27.68 2.70
C ASN A 14 7.60 26.66 2.01
N GLN A 15 8.00 25.40 1.87
CA GLN A 15 7.16 24.36 1.29
C GLN A 15 5.88 24.11 2.11
N GLN A 16 5.97 24.14 3.43
CA GLN A 16 4.79 24.01 4.30
C GLN A 16 3.84 25.19 4.19
N SER A 17 4.37 26.42 4.05
CA SER A 17 3.56 27.62 3.85
C SER A 17 2.84 27.57 2.50
N GLU A 18 3.53 27.26 1.42
CA GLU A 18 2.94 27.12 0.08
C GLU A 18 1.87 26.02 0.02
N GLN A 19 2.09 24.87 0.68
CA GLN A 19 1.10 23.81 0.79
C GLN A 19 -0.15 24.25 1.55
N MET A 20 0.01 25.04 2.61
CA MET A 20 -1.11 25.53 3.41
C MET A 20 -1.92 26.57 2.62
N ASP A 21 -1.27 27.47 1.88
CA ASP A 21 -1.92 28.47 1.05
C ASP A 21 -2.72 27.84 -0.10
N TRP A 22 -2.16 26.81 -0.74
CA TRP A 22 -2.87 26.03 -1.75
C TRP A 22 -4.10 25.35 -1.18
N LEU A 23 -3.97 24.69 -0.02
CA LEU A 23 -5.06 23.98 0.63
C LEU A 23 -6.22 24.91 1.01
N ASN A 24 -5.89 26.08 1.56
CA ASN A 24 -6.87 27.11 1.91
C ASN A 24 -7.61 27.61 0.66
N SER A 25 -6.89 27.89 -0.40
CA SER A 25 -7.45 28.38 -1.66
C SER A 25 -8.35 27.33 -2.32
N TRP A 26 -7.89 26.08 -2.37
CA TRP A 26 -8.62 24.98 -2.98
C TRP A 26 -9.92 24.65 -2.23
N SER A 27 -9.86 24.54 -0.90
CA SER A 27 -11.04 24.25 -0.09
C SER A 27 -12.06 25.39 -0.15
N ALA A 28 -11.62 26.62 -0.08
CA ALA A 28 -12.48 27.79 -0.22
C ALA A 28 -13.13 27.87 -1.62
N TYR A 29 -12.42 27.48 -2.66
CA TYR A 29 -12.94 27.45 -4.02
C TYR A 29 -14.06 26.41 -4.19
N LEU A 30 -13.88 25.19 -3.67
CA LEU A 30 -14.88 24.13 -3.77
C LEU A 30 -16.16 24.40 -2.97
N THR A 31 -16.08 25.18 -1.91
CA THR A 31 -17.22 25.49 -1.06
C THR A 31 -18.08 26.67 -1.58
N GLN A 32 -17.76 27.19 -2.77
CA GLN A 32 -18.49 28.29 -3.42
C GLN A 32 -19.22 27.81 -4.69
N PRO A 33 -20.26 28.53 -5.13
CA PRO A 33 -20.87 28.27 -6.44
C PRO A 33 -19.84 28.36 -7.59
N PRO A 34 -19.96 27.54 -8.61
CA PRO A 34 -21.03 26.58 -8.88
C PRO A 34 -20.83 25.18 -8.25
N PHE A 35 -19.77 24.97 -7.45
CA PHE A 35 -19.41 23.65 -6.94
C PHE A 35 -20.20 23.24 -5.70
N SER A 36 -20.60 24.20 -4.88
CA SER A 36 -21.38 23.97 -3.69
C SER A 36 -22.36 25.11 -3.41
N HIS A 37 -23.52 24.73 -2.90
CA HIS A 37 -24.55 25.67 -2.40
C HIS A 37 -24.75 25.48 -0.89
N SER A 38 -23.70 25.07 -0.18
CA SER A 38 -23.74 24.84 1.27
C SER A 38 -24.23 26.08 2.02
N SER A 39 -25.10 25.86 3.00
CA SER A 39 -25.52 26.90 3.96
C SER A 39 -24.41 27.24 4.99
N GLN A 40 -23.38 26.40 5.08
CA GLN A 40 -22.29 26.49 6.07
C GLN A 40 -20.90 26.37 5.40
N PRO A 41 -20.53 27.28 4.48
CA PRO A 41 -19.30 27.15 3.68
C PRO A 41 -18.03 27.13 4.51
N GLU A 42 -17.99 27.81 5.65
CA GLU A 42 -16.84 27.81 6.56
C GLU A 42 -16.61 26.43 7.20
N CYS A 43 -17.68 25.79 7.66
CA CYS A 43 -17.63 24.43 8.21
C CYS A 43 -17.18 23.44 7.13
N ALA A 44 -17.75 23.49 5.93
CA ALA A 44 -17.35 22.67 4.79
C ALA A 44 -15.85 22.87 4.45
N THR A 45 -15.37 24.11 4.44
CA THR A 45 -13.97 24.44 4.19
C THR A 45 -13.06 23.78 5.21
N GLN A 46 -13.38 23.84 6.50
CA GLN A 46 -12.61 23.21 7.56
C GLN A 46 -12.55 21.67 7.43
N ILE A 47 -13.68 21.05 7.12
CA ILE A 47 -13.76 19.60 6.92
C ILE A 47 -12.88 19.18 5.74
N LEU A 48 -12.95 19.90 4.60
CA LEU A 48 -12.12 19.61 3.43
C LEU A 48 -10.63 19.79 3.73
N GLN A 49 -10.25 20.80 4.49
CA GLN A 49 -8.87 21.03 4.91
C GLN A 49 -8.35 19.88 5.77
N GLN A 50 -9.14 19.43 6.76
CA GLN A 50 -8.79 18.29 7.61
C GLN A 50 -8.61 17.02 6.77
N LEU A 51 -9.53 16.74 5.85
CA LEU A 51 -9.49 15.57 4.99
C LEU A 51 -8.26 15.55 4.08
N VAL A 52 -7.94 16.66 3.44
CA VAL A 52 -6.75 16.74 2.59
C VAL A 52 -5.47 16.67 3.42
N GLN A 53 -5.44 17.30 4.59
CA GLN A 53 -4.29 17.23 5.48
C GLN A 53 -4.02 15.80 5.97
N ALA A 54 -5.05 15.06 6.35
CA ALA A 54 -4.96 13.64 6.70
C ALA A 54 -4.43 12.83 5.50
N SER A 55 -4.93 13.09 4.30
CA SER A 55 -4.45 12.44 3.07
C SER A 55 -2.97 12.70 2.77
N LEU A 56 -2.47 13.89 3.06
CA LEU A 56 -1.04 14.23 2.94
C LEU A 56 -0.18 13.49 3.98
N GLN A 57 -0.78 13.07 5.09
CA GLN A 57 -0.12 12.25 6.12
C GLN A 57 -0.20 10.75 5.84
N GLY A 58 -0.95 10.35 4.82
CA GLY A 58 -1.08 8.96 4.38
C GLY A 58 -2.39 8.30 4.79
N ASP A 59 -3.32 9.04 5.40
CA ASP A 59 -4.64 8.53 5.74
C ASP A 59 -5.55 8.57 4.51
N SER A 60 -6.36 7.56 4.31
CA SER A 60 -7.32 7.49 3.21
C SER A 60 -8.69 8.09 3.55
N CYS A 61 -9.02 8.19 4.85
CA CYS A 61 -10.25 8.77 5.37
C CYS A 61 -10.01 9.43 6.73
N ILE A 62 -10.97 10.24 7.16
CA ILE A 62 -11.05 10.79 8.52
C ILE A 62 -12.33 10.31 9.21
N ALA A 63 -12.28 10.22 10.54
CA ALA A 63 -13.50 10.05 11.33
C ALA A 63 -14.43 11.25 11.07
N PHE A 64 -15.71 10.98 10.84
CA PHE A 64 -16.64 12.01 10.41
C PHE A 64 -17.99 11.86 11.14
N ASP A 65 -18.51 12.97 11.64
CA ASP A 65 -19.84 13.00 12.25
C ASP A 65 -20.91 13.23 11.16
N PRO A 66 -21.84 12.27 10.96
CA PRO A 66 -22.92 12.43 10.00
C PRO A 66 -23.79 13.69 10.16
N THR A 67 -23.81 14.30 11.34
CA THR A 67 -24.52 15.57 11.56
C THR A 67 -23.92 16.73 10.76
N GLN A 68 -22.68 16.60 10.30
CA GLN A 68 -21.98 17.60 9.49
C GLN A 68 -22.20 17.41 7.97
N LEU A 69 -22.97 16.40 7.54
CA LEU A 69 -23.25 16.16 6.11
C LEU A 69 -23.92 17.36 5.44
N GLU A 70 -24.80 18.04 6.17
CA GLU A 70 -25.52 19.22 5.66
C GLU A 70 -24.54 20.36 5.31
N ALA A 71 -23.45 20.49 6.07
CA ALA A 71 -22.42 21.49 5.78
C ALA A 71 -21.68 21.19 4.46
N LEU A 72 -21.47 19.92 4.12
CA LEU A 72 -20.82 19.53 2.87
C LEU A 72 -21.74 19.60 1.65
N GLY A 73 -23.06 19.42 1.82
CA GLY A 73 -24.05 19.51 0.75
C GLY A 73 -23.66 18.73 -0.51
N ASP A 74 -23.54 19.40 -1.65
CA ASP A 74 -23.23 18.81 -2.96
C ASP A 74 -21.80 18.22 -3.04
N LEU A 75 -20.94 18.52 -2.07
CA LEU A 75 -19.54 18.04 -2.05
C LEU A 75 -19.38 16.61 -1.57
N VAL A 76 -20.45 15.99 -1.05
CA VAL A 76 -20.39 14.63 -0.49
C VAL A 76 -21.51 13.75 -1.01
N VAL A 77 -21.20 12.48 -1.25
CA VAL A 77 -22.17 11.42 -1.53
C VAL A 77 -21.93 10.24 -0.61
N SER A 78 -22.98 9.45 -0.35
CA SER A 78 -22.80 8.18 0.37
C SER A 78 -22.12 7.15 -0.53
N SER A 79 -21.41 6.19 0.07
CA SER A 79 -20.78 5.09 -0.65
C SER A 79 -21.75 4.25 -1.49
N GLU A 80 -23.04 4.24 -1.13
CA GLU A 80 -24.09 3.50 -1.85
C GLU A 80 -24.37 4.08 -3.22
N VAL A 81 -24.28 5.40 -3.37
CA VAL A 81 -24.56 6.09 -4.64
C VAL A 81 -23.30 6.57 -5.37
N ALA A 82 -22.13 6.46 -4.74
CA ALA A 82 -20.86 6.97 -5.26
C ALA A 82 -20.43 6.32 -6.59
N THR A 83 -20.98 5.15 -6.95
CA THR A 83 -20.76 4.51 -8.26
C THR A 83 -21.55 5.17 -9.39
N ALA A 84 -22.67 5.79 -9.09
CA ALA A 84 -23.57 6.44 -10.04
C ALA A 84 -23.40 7.97 -10.04
N GLN A 85 -23.03 8.55 -8.91
CA GLN A 85 -22.88 9.98 -8.73
C GLN A 85 -21.49 10.31 -8.19
N VAL A 86 -20.75 11.15 -8.89
CA VAL A 86 -19.41 11.60 -8.49
C VAL A 86 -19.50 12.91 -7.72
N ALA A 87 -18.90 12.94 -6.53
CA ALA A 87 -18.70 14.15 -5.73
C ALA A 87 -17.25 14.20 -5.23
N PRO A 88 -16.74 15.33 -4.77
CA PRO A 88 -15.38 15.43 -4.22
C PRO A 88 -15.10 14.48 -3.07
N CYS A 89 -16.10 14.20 -2.24
CA CYS A 89 -16.01 13.36 -1.06
C CYS A 89 -17.02 12.23 -1.08
N VAL A 90 -16.67 11.13 -0.42
CA VAL A 90 -17.57 9.98 -0.16
C VAL A 90 -17.56 9.71 1.34
N TYR A 91 -18.74 9.47 1.89
CA TYR A 91 -18.85 9.06 3.27
C TYR A 91 -19.46 7.65 3.37
N ASP A 92 -18.97 6.89 4.36
CA ASP A 92 -19.47 5.56 4.73
C ASP A 92 -19.29 5.29 6.23
N GLN A 93 -19.42 4.04 6.64
CA GLN A 93 -19.26 3.63 8.04
C GLN A 93 -17.84 3.83 8.60
N GLN A 94 -16.83 3.96 7.74
CA GLN A 94 -15.45 4.19 8.14
C GLN A 94 -15.14 5.67 8.33
N GLY A 95 -15.92 6.55 7.70
CA GLY A 95 -15.75 7.99 7.80
C GLY A 95 -15.91 8.72 6.47
N LEU A 96 -15.22 9.84 6.33
CA LEU A 96 -15.20 10.68 5.14
C LEU A 96 -13.87 10.50 4.40
N ALA A 97 -13.94 10.24 3.11
CA ALA A 97 -12.79 10.07 2.22
C ALA A 97 -12.88 11.01 1.01
N LEU A 98 -11.75 11.39 0.43
CA LEU A 98 -11.75 11.93 -0.93
C LEU A 98 -12.20 10.84 -1.90
N TYR A 99 -13.08 11.17 -2.86
CA TYR A 99 -13.63 10.23 -3.84
C TYR A 99 -12.53 9.42 -4.55
N ARG A 100 -11.42 10.07 -4.89
CA ARG A 100 -10.27 9.42 -5.53
C ARG A 100 -9.72 8.26 -4.68
N TYR A 101 -9.52 8.48 -3.39
CA TYR A 101 -8.95 7.46 -2.50
C TYR A 101 -9.97 6.37 -2.21
N TRP A 102 -11.23 6.72 -1.94
CA TRP A 102 -12.30 5.75 -1.81
C TRP A 102 -12.39 4.83 -3.04
N GLN A 103 -12.37 5.39 -4.25
CA GLN A 103 -12.43 4.61 -5.48
C GLN A 103 -11.20 3.68 -5.63
N LEU A 104 -10.00 4.14 -5.29
CA LEU A 104 -8.79 3.32 -5.33
C LEU A 104 -8.87 2.17 -4.33
N GLU A 105 -9.37 2.39 -3.13
CA GLU A 105 -9.60 1.34 -2.13
C GLU A 105 -10.61 0.31 -2.60
N GLN A 106 -11.74 0.74 -3.17
CA GLN A 106 -12.73 -0.19 -3.73
C GLN A 106 -12.11 -1.07 -4.83
N ARG A 107 -11.36 -0.47 -5.74
CA ARG A 107 -10.66 -1.21 -6.80
C ARG A 107 -9.63 -2.18 -6.25
N LEU A 108 -8.87 -1.77 -5.25
CA LEU A 108 -7.88 -2.63 -4.59
C LEU A 108 -8.57 -3.80 -3.89
N ALA A 109 -9.64 -3.55 -3.14
CA ALA A 109 -10.42 -4.58 -2.46
C ALA A 109 -10.97 -5.62 -3.44
N LEU A 110 -11.50 -5.19 -4.59
CA LEU A 110 -11.96 -6.09 -5.65
C LEU A 110 -10.84 -6.96 -6.19
N GLN A 111 -9.63 -6.41 -6.44
CA GLN A 111 -8.49 -7.19 -6.90
C GLN A 111 -8.00 -8.18 -5.84
N ILE A 112 -7.95 -7.78 -4.57
CA ILE A 112 -7.61 -8.68 -3.47
C ILE A 112 -8.62 -9.83 -3.38
N CYS A 113 -9.92 -9.53 -3.45
CA CYS A 113 -10.95 -10.56 -3.46
C CYS A 113 -10.82 -11.50 -4.67
N ARG A 114 -10.51 -10.96 -5.85
CA ARG A 114 -10.26 -11.76 -7.06
C ARG A 114 -9.08 -12.71 -6.86
N LEU A 115 -7.96 -12.23 -6.34
CA LEU A 115 -6.78 -13.04 -6.06
C LEU A 115 -7.09 -14.14 -5.03
N LYS A 116 -7.75 -13.79 -3.93
CA LYS A 116 -8.14 -14.77 -2.88
C LYS A 116 -9.04 -15.90 -3.38
N ARG A 117 -9.85 -15.66 -4.40
CA ARG A 117 -10.76 -16.64 -4.98
C ARG A 117 -10.09 -17.55 -6.03
N GLN A 118 -8.86 -17.28 -6.41
CA GLN A 118 -8.15 -18.14 -7.36
C GLN A 118 -7.86 -19.49 -6.73
N THR A 119 -8.17 -20.56 -7.46
CA THR A 119 -7.76 -21.91 -7.10
C THR A 119 -6.28 -22.06 -7.42
N ILE A 120 -5.49 -22.49 -6.46
CA ILE A 120 -4.08 -22.79 -6.62
C ILE A 120 -3.84 -24.30 -6.45
N GLN A 121 -2.79 -24.80 -7.06
CA GLN A 121 -2.27 -26.10 -6.74
C GLN A 121 -1.63 -26.03 -5.35
N VAL A 122 -2.21 -26.75 -4.39
CA VAL A 122 -1.59 -26.89 -3.06
C VAL A 122 -0.37 -27.79 -3.19
N VAL A 123 0.76 -27.31 -2.71
CA VAL A 123 2.01 -28.07 -2.70
C VAL A 123 2.46 -28.31 -1.26
N ASP A 124 3.14 -29.42 -1.02
CA ASP A 124 3.77 -29.69 0.27
C ASP A 124 5.28 -29.41 0.17
N ALA A 125 5.71 -28.32 0.77
CA ALA A 125 7.10 -27.95 0.91
C ALA A 125 7.56 -27.96 2.40
N SER A 126 6.88 -28.72 3.26
CA SER A 126 7.16 -28.80 4.69
C SER A 126 8.59 -29.31 4.98
N GLU A 127 9.15 -30.13 4.11
CA GLU A 127 10.54 -30.62 4.21
C GLU A 127 11.57 -29.46 4.19
N TYR A 128 11.23 -28.30 3.62
CA TYR A 128 12.10 -27.13 3.56
C TYR A 128 11.97 -26.16 4.74
N GLN A 129 11.13 -26.49 5.74
CA GLN A 129 10.98 -25.67 6.95
C GLN A 129 12.30 -25.53 7.72
N THR A 130 13.17 -26.51 7.66
CA THR A 130 14.49 -26.51 8.30
C THR A 130 15.43 -25.41 7.77
N LEU A 131 15.15 -24.87 6.57
CA LEU A 131 15.87 -23.73 5.99
C LEU A 131 15.47 -22.39 6.61
N LEU A 132 14.39 -22.37 7.38
CA LEU A 132 13.83 -21.19 8.01
C LEU A 132 14.14 -21.21 9.52
N THR A 133 14.65 -20.10 10.03
CA THR A 133 15.26 -20.05 11.36
C THR A 133 14.26 -19.78 12.48
N ASP A 134 13.09 -19.26 12.18
CA ASP A 134 12.07 -18.98 13.18
C ASP A 134 10.65 -19.41 12.76
N GLN A 135 9.77 -19.48 13.76
CA GLN A 135 8.39 -19.95 13.58
C GLN A 135 7.56 -19.07 12.65
N HIS A 136 7.79 -17.74 12.64
CA HIS A 136 7.04 -16.83 11.76
C HIS A 136 7.43 -17.03 10.30
N GLN A 137 8.72 -17.28 10.04
CA GLN A 137 9.21 -17.61 8.71
C GLN A 137 8.64 -18.96 8.22
N GLN A 138 8.61 -19.98 9.09
CA GLN A 138 7.99 -21.27 8.80
C GLN A 138 6.48 -21.15 8.56
N ALA A 139 5.80 -20.31 9.35
CA ALA A 139 4.38 -20.01 9.14
C ALA A 139 4.13 -19.32 7.79
N ALA A 140 5.02 -18.44 7.36
CA ALA A 140 4.94 -17.81 6.04
C ALA A 140 5.04 -18.82 4.90
N LEU A 141 5.98 -19.80 4.98
CA LEU A 141 6.07 -20.90 4.01
C LEU A 141 4.78 -21.71 3.98
N ASN A 142 4.27 -22.12 5.15
CA ASN A 142 3.03 -22.89 5.25
C ASN A 142 1.82 -22.16 4.66
N MET A 143 1.76 -20.85 4.83
CA MET A 143 0.69 -20.01 4.30
C MET A 143 0.75 -19.96 2.76
N VAL A 144 1.92 -19.67 2.21
CA VAL A 144 2.12 -19.51 0.76
C VAL A 144 1.83 -20.81 -0.02
N GLN A 145 2.08 -21.97 0.55
CA GLN A 145 1.77 -23.27 -0.06
C GLN A 145 0.28 -23.53 -0.29
N ARG A 146 -0.59 -22.87 0.45
CA ARG A 146 -2.02 -23.15 0.54
C ARG A 146 -2.94 -22.01 0.15
N GLN A 147 -2.40 -20.81 -0.01
CA GLN A 147 -3.17 -19.59 -0.25
C GLN A 147 -2.73 -18.90 -1.53
N SER A 148 -3.70 -18.47 -2.32
CA SER A 148 -3.48 -17.72 -3.56
C SER A 148 -3.00 -16.28 -3.32
N LEU A 149 -3.20 -15.76 -2.11
CA LEU A 149 -2.71 -14.46 -1.68
C LEU A 149 -2.18 -14.57 -0.25
N SER A 150 -0.95 -14.17 -0.05
CA SER A 150 -0.28 -14.14 1.26
C SER A 150 0.39 -12.80 1.46
N ILE A 151 0.31 -12.25 2.67
CA ILE A 151 0.92 -10.98 3.04
C ILE A 151 1.95 -11.22 4.13
N ILE A 152 3.22 -10.94 3.84
CA ILE A 152 4.32 -11.05 4.79
C ILE A 152 4.73 -9.64 5.22
N THR A 153 4.53 -9.33 6.50
CA THR A 153 4.87 -8.03 7.09
C THR A 153 6.05 -8.17 8.05
N GLY A 154 6.67 -7.05 8.37
CA GLY A 154 7.77 -6.99 9.34
C GLY A 154 8.60 -5.72 9.19
N GLY A 155 9.25 -5.28 10.27
CA GLY A 155 10.14 -4.12 10.29
C GLY A 155 11.41 -4.30 9.43
N PRO A 156 12.25 -3.27 9.32
CA PRO A 156 13.58 -3.39 8.73
C PRO A 156 14.41 -4.45 9.45
N GLY A 157 15.19 -5.24 8.70
CA GLY A 157 16.09 -6.25 9.28
C GLY A 157 15.43 -7.55 9.79
N THR A 158 14.13 -7.73 9.66
CA THR A 158 13.42 -8.96 10.12
C THR A 158 13.59 -10.17 9.20
N GLY A 159 14.45 -10.10 8.20
CA GLY A 159 14.72 -11.22 7.30
C GLY A 159 13.62 -11.51 6.26
N LYS A 160 12.77 -10.53 5.91
CA LYS A 160 11.73 -10.73 4.88
C LYS A 160 12.29 -11.24 3.55
N THR A 161 13.36 -10.64 3.03
CA THR A 161 13.99 -11.06 1.77
C THR A 161 14.63 -12.44 1.90
N TYR A 162 15.23 -12.72 3.05
CA TYR A 162 15.77 -14.04 3.39
C TYR A 162 14.69 -15.12 3.35
N THR A 163 13.53 -14.83 3.97
CA THR A 163 12.36 -15.72 3.97
C THR A 163 11.82 -15.91 2.56
N LEU A 164 11.68 -14.82 1.81
CA LEU A 164 11.16 -14.84 0.45
C LEU A 164 12.03 -15.68 -0.49
N ALA A 165 13.35 -15.56 -0.42
CA ALA A 165 14.27 -16.34 -1.23
C ALA A 165 14.10 -17.85 -1.00
N ARG A 166 13.92 -18.26 0.24
CA ARG A 166 13.70 -19.68 0.61
C ARG A 166 12.34 -20.19 0.16
N ILE A 167 11.30 -19.39 0.31
CA ILE A 167 9.97 -19.72 -0.21
C ILE A 167 10.01 -19.89 -1.73
N ILE A 168 10.64 -18.98 -2.45
CA ILE A 168 10.80 -19.05 -3.90
C ILE A 168 11.55 -20.32 -4.30
N ALA A 169 12.67 -20.62 -3.65
CA ALA A 169 13.46 -21.82 -3.93
C ALA A 169 12.67 -23.11 -3.68
N ALA A 170 11.93 -23.18 -2.56
CA ALA A 170 11.09 -24.32 -2.22
C ALA A 170 9.94 -24.51 -3.23
N LEU A 171 9.28 -23.44 -3.63
CA LEU A 171 8.22 -23.50 -4.64
C LEU A 171 8.74 -23.88 -6.01
N ASN A 172 9.91 -23.38 -6.42
CA ASN A 172 10.56 -23.73 -7.68
C ASN A 172 10.85 -25.23 -7.79
N GLN A 173 11.20 -25.87 -6.69
CA GLN A 173 11.40 -27.33 -6.67
C GLN A 173 10.11 -28.13 -6.73
N LYS A 174 9.02 -27.60 -6.20
CA LYS A 174 7.73 -28.31 -6.10
C LYS A 174 6.81 -28.07 -7.30
N ILE A 175 6.98 -26.98 -8.00
CA ILE A 175 6.13 -26.60 -9.13
C ILE A 175 7.00 -26.50 -10.38
N PRO A 176 6.97 -27.48 -11.27
CA PRO A 176 7.69 -27.43 -12.53
C PRO A 176 7.28 -26.17 -13.34
N ASP A 177 8.25 -25.53 -13.95
CA ASP A 177 8.04 -24.35 -14.82
C ASP A 177 7.33 -23.17 -14.14
N ILE A 178 7.45 -23.04 -12.81
CA ILE A 178 6.89 -21.91 -12.08
C ILE A 178 7.44 -20.59 -12.63
N ARG A 179 6.55 -19.66 -12.97
CA ARG A 179 6.93 -18.33 -13.43
C ARG A 179 6.85 -17.36 -12.27
N ILE A 180 7.97 -16.71 -11.96
CA ILE A 180 8.10 -15.77 -10.86
C ILE A 180 8.27 -14.37 -11.44
N ALA A 181 7.43 -13.43 -10.98
CA ALA A 181 7.54 -12.03 -11.33
C ALA A 181 7.61 -11.19 -10.05
N MET A 182 8.49 -10.21 -10.04
CA MET A 182 8.68 -9.28 -8.94
C MET A 182 8.31 -7.87 -9.37
N ALA A 183 7.68 -7.11 -8.48
CA ALA A 183 7.32 -5.73 -8.72
C ALA A 183 7.58 -4.86 -7.48
N ALA A 184 7.94 -3.61 -7.70
CA ALA A 184 8.12 -2.62 -6.65
C ALA A 184 7.60 -1.25 -7.11
N PRO A 185 7.28 -0.33 -6.19
CA PRO A 185 6.69 0.98 -6.54
C PRO A 185 7.59 1.87 -7.41
N THR A 186 8.91 1.67 -7.34
CA THR A 186 9.90 2.46 -8.11
C THR A 186 10.98 1.55 -8.69
N GLY A 187 11.59 1.97 -9.81
CA GLY A 187 12.70 1.23 -10.42
C GLY A 187 13.87 0.99 -9.46
N LYS A 188 14.22 1.99 -8.63
CA LYS A 188 15.27 1.85 -7.61
C LYS A 188 14.91 0.80 -6.54
N ALA A 189 13.64 0.73 -6.15
CA ALA A 189 13.17 -0.29 -5.20
C ALA A 189 13.17 -1.68 -5.84
N ALA A 190 12.80 -1.81 -7.11
CA ALA A 190 12.85 -3.06 -7.85
C ALA A 190 14.29 -3.59 -7.97
N GLN A 191 15.24 -2.73 -8.34
CA GLN A 191 16.64 -3.08 -8.41
C GLN A 191 17.20 -3.56 -7.06
N ARG A 192 16.91 -2.82 -5.98
CA ARG A 192 17.33 -3.22 -4.62
C ARG A 192 16.73 -4.56 -4.18
N MET A 193 15.47 -4.81 -4.56
CA MET A 193 14.81 -6.08 -4.27
C MET A 193 15.48 -7.22 -5.02
N GLN A 194 15.81 -7.02 -6.29
CA GLN A 194 16.52 -8.00 -7.12
C GLN A 194 17.91 -8.30 -6.53
N GLU A 195 18.73 -7.28 -6.24
CA GLU A 195 20.05 -7.44 -5.63
C GLU A 195 19.98 -8.18 -4.28
N ALA A 196 19.02 -7.82 -3.43
CA ALA A 196 18.85 -8.46 -2.13
C ALA A 196 18.41 -9.94 -2.26
N LEU A 197 17.59 -10.25 -3.26
CA LEU A 197 17.19 -11.62 -3.53
C LEU A 197 18.33 -12.47 -4.08
N GLN A 198 19.10 -11.93 -5.03
CA GLN A 198 20.30 -12.59 -5.56
C GLN A 198 21.34 -12.87 -4.45
N ASN A 199 21.58 -11.90 -3.57
CA ASN A 199 22.44 -12.10 -2.41
C ASN A 199 21.91 -13.22 -1.49
N SER A 200 20.59 -13.30 -1.31
CA SER A 200 19.96 -14.34 -0.50
C SER A 200 20.04 -15.73 -1.14
N PHE A 201 20.03 -15.82 -2.47
CA PHE A 201 20.24 -17.09 -3.19
C PHE A 201 21.70 -17.58 -3.11
N ASN A 202 22.65 -16.69 -2.86
CA ASN A 202 24.06 -17.03 -2.63
C ASN A 202 24.35 -17.44 -1.17
N ASP A 203 23.34 -17.53 -0.30
CA ASP A 203 23.50 -18.03 1.07
C ASP A 203 23.98 -19.49 1.05
N PRO A 204 25.10 -19.84 1.76
CA PRO A 204 25.67 -21.18 1.75
C PRO A 204 24.66 -22.28 2.11
N LYS A 205 23.81 -22.06 3.11
CA LYS A 205 22.80 -23.03 3.54
C LYS A 205 21.77 -23.33 2.45
N LEU A 206 21.42 -22.31 1.65
CA LEU A 206 20.48 -22.47 0.57
C LEU A 206 21.12 -23.15 -0.65
N ILE A 207 22.41 -22.90 -0.90
CA ILE A 207 23.18 -23.61 -1.93
C ILE A 207 23.38 -25.08 -1.56
N GLU A 208 23.78 -25.37 -0.31
CA GLU A 208 23.97 -26.73 0.21
C GLU A 208 22.69 -27.57 0.18
N SER A 209 21.53 -26.91 0.29
CA SER A 209 20.23 -27.61 0.18
C SER A 209 19.91 -28.13 -1.23
N GLY A 210 20.66 -27.72 -2.26
CA GLY A 210 20.43 -28.09 -3.66
C GLY A 210 19.19 -27.45 -4.31
N LEU A 211 18.53 -26.50 -3.64
CA LEU A 211 17.29 -25.86 -4.13
C LEU A 211 17.53 -24.79 -5.19
N ILE A 212 18.74 -24.30 -5.30
CA ILE A 212 19.11 -23.23 -6.24
C ILE A 212 19.53 -23.86 -7.57
N THR A 213 18.67 -23.79 -8.56
CA THR A 213 18.98 -24.16 -9.94
C THR A 213 19.64 -23.00 -10.68
N GLU A 214 20.39 -23.29 -11.75
CA GLU A 214 20.95 -22.23 -12.62
C GLU A 214 19.85 -21.36 -13.23
N GLU A 215 18.72 -21.96 -13.59
CA GLU A 215 17.56 -21.25 -14.13
C GLU A 215 17.00 -20.22 -13.14
N LEU A 216 16.90 -20.58 -11.85
CA LEU A 216 16.41 -19.67 -10.81
C LEU A 216 17.37 -18.48 -10.62
N ARG A 217 18.68 -18.67 -10.81
CA ARG A 217 19.67 -17.59 -10.75
C ARG A 217 19.57 -16.61 -11.91
N HIS A 218 19.11 -17.07 -13.08
CA HIS A 218 18.98 -16.24 -14.29
C HIS A 218 17.60 -15.57 -14.40
N GLN A 219 16.58 -16.08 -13.72
CA GLN A 219 15.22 -15.50 -13.74
C GLN A 219 15.05 -14.33 -12.74
N SER A 220 15.98 -14.14 -11.85
CA SER A 220 15.97 -13.07 -10.83
C SER A 220 16.92 -11.90 -11.28
#